data_66794dffff30413bbeebe88bd7a209a4
#
_entry.id   66794dffff30413bbeebe88bd7a209a4
#
_cell.length_a   1.000
_cell.length_b   1.000
_cell.length_c   1.000
_cell.angle_alpha   90.00
_cell.angle_beta   90.00
_cell.angle_gamma   90.00
#
_symmetry.space_group_name_H-M   'P 1'
#
loop_
_entity.id
_entity.type
_entity.pdbx_description
1 polymer ?
#
loop_
_entity_poly.entity_id
_entity_poly.type
_entity_poly.pdbx_seq_one_letter_code
_entity_poly.pdbx_strand_id
1 'polypeptide(L)'
;MSFENFGLQAELVRAVLEMGYTQPTPIQSRGIPAVLEGRDLLAAAQTGTGKTAAFALPLLQKLHEDQPNPRGSRAPRALVLVPTRELAAQVQQSIADLGTHLRQQSALIFGGVSPRPQIDLLRRGVDIVVATPGRLLDHANERNIDLRSVRYLILDEADRMLDMGFIRDIRRVLAMLPPNRQNMLFSATFSDDIRGLANGLLRNPLTIEVAPRNAPTELVDHRVHLVSQGEKRAVLSHLLKSGPNAQTLVFTRTKHGANRLAEQLTHDGLQCAAIHGNKSQSARTRALEDFKEYKVQVLVATDIAARGLDITELPQVVNYELPHVPEDYVHRI
;
A
#
# COMPACT_ATOMS: atom_id res chain seq x y z
N MET A 1 17.20 -20.35 0.49
CA MET A 1 16.02 -20.81 -0.29
C MET A 1 15.88 -19.82 -1.44
N SER A 2 15.75 -20.26 -2.70
CA SER A 2 15.56 -19.36 -3.84
C SER A 2 14.10 -19.34 -4.28
N PHE A 3 13.68 -18.38 -5.11
CA PHE A 3 12.33 -18.31 -5.66
C PHE A 3 11.98 -19.52 -6.56
N GLU A 4 12.99 -20.13 -7.17
CA GLU A 4 12.83 -21.37 -7.97
C GLU A 4 12.28 -22.54 -7.15
N ASN A 5 12.55 -22.55 -5.83
CA ASN A 5 12.13 -23.64 -4.94
C ASN A 5 10.64 -23.59 -4.55
N PHE A 6 9.92 -22.54 -4.96
CA PHE A 6 8.48 -22.41 -4.66
C PHE A 6 7.57 -23.08 -5.70
N GLY A 7 8.12 -23.63 -6.77
CA GLY A 7 7.32 -24.20 -7.85
C GLY A 7 6.58 -23.14 -8.69
N LEU A 8 7.08 -21.90 -8.68
CA LEU A 8 6.55 -20.85 -9.55
C LEU A 8 6.91 -21.13 -11.01
N GLN A 9 6.06 -20.67 -11.93
CA GLN A 9 6.33 -20.73 -13.36
C GLN A 9 7.57 -19.94 -13.74
N ALA A 10 8.24 -20.38 -14.81
CA ALA A 10 9.48 -19.77 -15.28
C ALA A 10 9.34 -18.28 -15.56
N GLU A 11 8.18 -17.83 -16.05
CA GLU A 11 7.84 -16.45 -16.32
C GLU A 11 7.86 -15.57 -15.05
N LEU A 12 7.33 -16.10 -13.94
CA LEU A 12 7.34 -15.39 -12.64
C LEU A 12 8.73 -15.36 -12.04
N VAL A 13 9.47 -16.46 -12.08
CA VAL A 13 10.86 -16.53 -11.60
C VAL A 13 11.73 -15.54 -12.39
N ARG A 14 11.55 -15.48 -13.70
CA ARG A 14 12.25 -14.55 -14.56
C ARG A 14 11.95 -13.08 -14.19
N ALA A 15 10.68 -12.71 -14.00
CA ALA A 15 10.30 -11.37 -13.60
C ALA A 15 10.92 -10.97 -12.24
N VAL A 16 10.91 -11.88 -11.27
CA VAL A 16 11.53 -11.70 -9.95
C VAL A 16 13.03 -11.41 -10.08
N LEU A 17 13.75 -12.16 -10.90
CA LEU A 17 15.18 -11.98 -11.13
C LEU A 17 15.49 -10.67 -11.88
N GLU A 18 14.69 -10.30 -12.87
CA GLU A 18 14.79 -9.03 -13.60
C GLU A 18 14.58 -7.82 -12.68
N MET A 19 13.73 -7.97 -11.64
CA MET A 19 13.55 -6.95 -10.58
C MET A 19 14.68 -6.95 -9.52
N GLY A 20 15.68 -7.82 -9.65
CA GLY A 20 16.81 -7.90 -8.71
C GLY A 20 16.52 -8.64 -7.40
N TYR A 21 15.41 -9.37 -7.29
CA TYR A 21 15.11 -10.15 -6.09
C TYR A 21 15.89 -11.46 -6.11
N THR A 22 16.95 -11.54 -5.32
CA THR A 22 17.83 -12.72 -5.27
C THR A 22 17.42 -13.76 -4.23
N GLN A 23 16.83 -13.31 -3.11
CA GLN A 23 16.42 -14.19 -2.02
C GLN A 23 15.03 -13.77 -1.49
N PRO A 24 14.16 -14.74 -1.20
CA PRO A 24 12.86 -14.46 -0.61
C PRO A 24 13.00 -13.98 0.84
N THR A 25 12.21 -12.99 1.20
CA THR A 25 12.08 -12.52 2.58
C THR A 25 11.35 -13.56 3.46
N PRO A 26 11.41 -13.45 4.80
CA PRO A 26 10.72 -14.39 5.69
C PRO A 26 9.21 -14.53 5.42
N ILE A 27 8.52 -13.41 5.09
CA ILE A 27 7.10 -13.45 4.77
C ILE A 27 6.84 -14.15 3.43
N GLN A 28 7.71 -13.96 2.44
CA GLN A 28 7.63 -14.62 1.14
C GLN A 28 7.90 -16.12 1.28
N SER A 29 8.95 -16.50 2.02
CA SER A 29 9.34 -17.89 2.24
C SER A 29 8.25 -18.74 2.89
N ARG A 30 7.45 -18.14 3.77
CA ARG A 30 6.36 -18.84 4.47
C ARG A 30 5.01 -18.64 3.77
N GLY A 31 4.75 -17.46 3.21
CA GLY A 31 3.47 -17.08 2.63
C GLY A 31 3.24 -17.69 1.25
N ILE A 32 4.23 -17.63 0.35
CA ILE A 32 4.06 -18.12 -1.03
C ILE A 32 3.63 -19.59 -1.06
N PRO A 33 4.31 -20.54 -0.40
CA PRO A 33 3.88 -21.93 -0.41
C PRO A 33 2.47 -22.14 0.13
N ALA A 34 2.14 -21.50 1.27
CA ALA A 34 0.83 -21.64 1.90
C ALA A 34 -0.32 -21.14 0.99
N VAL A 35 -0.11 -20.03 0.28
CA VAL A 35 -1.09 -19.51 -0.67
C VAL A 35 -1.22 -20.45 -1.87
N LEU A 36 -0.13 -21.00 -2.37
CA LEU A 36 -0.15 -22.01 -3.47
C LEU A 36 -0.91 -23.27 -3.06
N GLU A 37 -0.78 -23.73 -1.81
CA GLU A 37 -1.54 -24.83 -1.24
C GLU A 37 -3.06 -24.55 -1.06
N GLY A 38 -3.49 -23.31 -1.31
CA GLY A 38 -4.91 -22.91 -1.18
C GLY A 38 -5.32 -22.51 0.23
N ARG A 39 -4.39 -22.34 1.18
CA ARG A 39 -4.69 -21.93 2.55
C ARG A 39 -4.97 -20.42 2.60
N ASP A 40 -5.88 -20.03 3.48
CA ASP A 40 -6.04 -18.63 3.87
C ASP A 40 -4.81 -18.17 4.65
N LEU A 41 -4.48 -16.89 4.55
CA LEU A 41 -3.29 -16.30 5.16
C LEU A 41 -3.67 -15.13 6.07
N LEU A 42 -3.13 -15.13 7.30
CA LEU A 42 -3.10 -13.99 8.20
C LEU A 42 -1.63 -13.59 8.44
N ALA A 43 -1.21 -12.45 7.94
CA ALA A 43 0.17 -12.04 8.00
C ALA A 43 0.35 -10.71 8.74
N ALA A 44 1.09 -10.71 9.86
CA ALA A 44 1.59 -9.51 10.50
C ALA A 44 2.97 -9.17 9.94
N ALA A 45 3.03 -8.06 9.21
CA ALA A 45 4.28 -7.60 8.64
C ALA A 45 4.24 -6.10 8.33
N GLN A 46 5.32 -5.40 8.66
CA GLN A 46 5.48 -3.98 8.39
C GLN A 46 5.69 -3.70 6.89
N THR A 47 5.62 -2.42 6.50
CA THR A 47 5.96 -1.95 5.15
C THR A 47 7.43 -2.28 4.84
N GLY A 48 7.76 -2.56 3.59
CA GLY A 48 9.13 -2.92 3.19
C GLY A 48 9.57 -4.36 3.47
N THR A 49 8.73 -5.21 4.08
CA THR A 49 9.05 -6.64 4.33
C THR A 49 8.86 -7.56 3.13
N GLY A 50 8.38 -7.03 1.99
CA GLY A 50 8.11 -7.81 0.79
C GLY A 50 6.71 -8.45 0.73
N LYS A 51 5.71 -7.90 1.48
CA LYS A 51 4.31 -8.37 1.50
C LYS A 51 3.70 -8.46 0.10
N THR A 52 3.89 -7.44 -0.72
CA THR A 52 3.28 -7.37 -2.06
C THR A 52 3.69 -8.57 -2.90
N ALA A 53 4.97 -8.91 -2.97
CA ALA A 53 5.42 -10.09 -3.69
C ALA A 53 4.96 -11.41 -3.02
N ALA A 54 4.80 -11.41 -1.68
CA ALA A 54 4.33 -12.59 -0.95
C ALA A 54 2.89 -13.01 -1.34
N PHE A 55 2.04 -12.07 -1.73
CA PHE A 55 0.70 -12.40 -2.25
C PHE A 55 0.62 -12.34 -3.79
N ALA A 56 1.32 -11.42 -4.44
CA ALA A 56 1.19 -11.22 -5.89
C ALA A 56 1.75 -12.40 -6.69
N LEU A 57 2.90 -12.95 -6.30
CA LEU A 57 3.49 -14.10 -6.98
C LEU A 57 2.57 -15.35 -6.97
N PRO A 58 2.10 -15.84 -5.81
CA PRO A 58 1.21 -16.99 -5.81
C PRO A 58 -0.17 -16.67 -6.41
N LEU A 59 -0.65 -15.42 -6.32
CA LEU A 59 -1.88 -15.00 -6.98
C LEU A 59 -1.76 -15.11 -8.50
N LEU A 60 -0.69 -14.55 -9.08
CA LEU A 60 -0.43 -14.60 -10.52
C LEU A 60 -0.28 -16.05 -11.00
N GLN A 61 0.42 -16.90 -10.25
CA GLN A 61 0.53 -18.34 -10.51
C GLN A 61 -0.84 -19.00 -10.58
N LYS A 62 -1.66 -18.83 -9.54
CA LYS A 62 -3.00 -19.42 -9.49
C LYS A 62 -3.93 -18.92 -10.60
N LEU A 63 -3.88 -17.63 -10.90
CA LEU A 63 -4.66 -17.06 -12.01
C LEU A 63 -4.21 -17.58 -13.37
N HIS A 64 -2.94 -17.95 -13.51
CA HIS A 64 -2.42 -18.55 -14.73
C HIS A 64 -2.85 -20.03 -14.87
N GLU A 65 -2.81 -20.78 -13.77
CA GLU A 65 -3.22 -22.19 -13.72
C GLU A 65 -4.74 -22.36 -13.81
N ASP A 66 -5.49 -21.44 -13.19
CA ASP A 66 -6.94 -21.45 -13.23
C ASP A 66 -7.46 -21.18 -14.65
N GLN A 67 -8.48 -21.94 -15.02
CA GLN A 67 -9.18 -21.64 -16.26
C GLN A 67 -9.71 -20.19 -16.25
N PRO A 68 -9.49 -19.44 -17.34
CA PRO A 68 -10.07 -18.12 -17.47
C PRO A 68 -11.59 -18.18 -17.34
N ASN A 69 -12.20 -17.09 -16.93
CA ASN A 69 -13.65 -16.99 -16.95
C ASN A 69 -14.22 -17.34 -18.36
N PRO A 70 -15.43 -17.87 -18.44
CA PRO A 70 -16.05 -18.20 -19.72
C PRO A 70 -15.90 -17.06 -20.73
N ARG A 71 -15.71 -17.38 -22.01
CA ARG A 71 -15.59 -16.38 -23.07
C ARG A 71 -16.72 -15.35 -22.97
N GLY A 72 -16.37 -14.07 -22.89
CA GLY A 72 -17.32 -12.95 -22.71
C GLY A 72 -17.55 -12.53 -21.27
N SER A 73 -17.11 -13.26 -20.26
CA SER A 73 -17.11 -12.78 -18.87
C SER A 73 -16.03 -11.74 -18.68
N ARG A 74 -16.43 -10.57 -18.20
CA ARG A 74 -15.56 -9.43 -17.89
C ARG A 74 -15.30 -9.30 -16.38
N ALA A 75 -15.73 -10.28 -15.61
CA ALA A 75 -15.67 -10.25 -14.15
C ALA A 75 -14.26 -10.60 -13.65
N PRO A 76 -13.71 -9.85 -12.69
CA PRO A 76 -12.41 -10.13 -12.11
C PRO A 76 -12.43 -11.43 -11.29
N ARG A 77 -11.30 -12.14 -11.30
CA ARG A 77 -11.08 -13.36 -10.50
C ARG A 77 -10.37 -13.06 -9.17
N ALA A 78 -9.69 -11.92 -9.09
CA ALA A 78 -9.00 -11.48 -7.89
C ALA A 78 -9.34 -10.03 -7.53
N LEU A 79 -9.44 -9.77 -6.23
CA LEU A 79 -9.67 -8.45 -5.65
C LEU A 79 -8.63 -8.16 -4.57
N VAL A 80 -7.92 -7.06 -4.70
CA VAL A 80 -7.02 -6.52 -3.69
C VAL A 80 -7.60 -5.22 -3.15
N LEU A 81 -7.92 -5.17 -1.86
CA LEU A 81 -8.38 -3.97 -1.18
C LEU A 81 -7.23 -3.33 -0.40
N VAL A 82 -7.09 -2.03 -0.57
CA VAL A 82 -6.06 -1.23 0.07
C VAL A 82 -6.64 0.10 0.59
N PRO A 83 -6.05 0.71 1.64
CA PRO A 83 -6.61 1.93 2.26
C PRO A 83 -6.50 3.19 1.41
N THR A 84 -5.43 3.32 0.62
CA THR A 84 -5.09 4.58 -0.06
C THR A 84 -4.91 4.39 -1.56
N ARG A 85 -5.06 5.49 -2.30
CA ARG A 85 -4.89 5.53 -3.75
C ARG A 85 -3.45 5.27 -4.17
N GLU A 86 -2.54 5.83 -3.38
CA GLU A 86 -1.10 5.70 -3.59
C GLU A 86 -0.66 4.24 -3.45
N LEU A 87 -1.10 3.58 -2.37
CA LEU A 87 -0.83 2.16 -2.19
C LEU A 87 -1.51 1.31 -3.27
N ALA A 88 -2.73 1.68 -3.70
CA ALA A 88 -3.40 0.99 -4.80
C ALA A 88 -2.58 1.03 -6.09
N ALA A 89 -2.01 2.20 -6.42
CA ALA A 89 -1.16 2.37 -7.59
C ALA A 89 0.14 1.55 -7.47
N GLN A 90 0.79 1.56 -6.31
CA GLN A 90 2.01 0.80 -6.04
C GLN A 90 1.78 -0.71 -6.12
N VAL A 91 0.71 -1.21 -5.50
CA VAL A 91 0.34 -2.64 -5.54
C VAL A 91 0.01 -3.06 -6.97
N GLN A 92 -0.75 -2.26 -7.71
CA GLN A 92 -1.09 -2.55 -9.10
C GLN A 92 0.16 -2.57 -9.99
N GLN A 93 1.08 -1.61 -9.81
CA GLN A 93 2.35 -1.59 -10.54
C GLN A 93 3.20 -2.82 -10.20
N SER A 94 3.34 -3.18 -8.92
CA SER A 94 4.07 -4.39 -8.52
C SER A 94 3.48 -5.66 -9.12
N ILE A 95 2.15 -5.77 -9.19
CA ILE A 95 1.47 -6.90 -9.84
C ILE A 95 1.77 -6.91 -11.34
N ALA A 96 1.77 -5.74 -12.00
CA ALA A 96 2.09 -5.62 -13.42
C ALA A 96 3.55 -5.99 -13.71
N ASP A 97 4.50 -5.53 -12.89
CA ASP A 97 5.93 -5.82 -13.03
C ASP A 97 6.22 -7.30 -12.83
N LEU A 98 5.68 -7.90 -11.76
CA LEU A 98 5.80 -9.35 -11.48
C LEU A 98 5.10 -10.21 -12.54
N GLY A 99 4.02 -9.71 -13.13
CA GLY A 99 3.26 -10.39 -14.18
C GLY A 99 3.70 -10.02 -15.60
N THR A 100 4.83 -9.35 -15.80
CA THR A 100 5.24 -8.78 -17.10
C THR A 100 5.34 -9.83 -18.23
N HIS A 101 5.63 -11.08 -17.90
CA HIS A 101 5.71 -12.19 -18.86
C HIS A 101 4.41 -13.02 -18.93
N LEU A 102 3.37 -12.60 -18.22
CA LEU A 102 2.06 -13.26 -18.19
C LEU A 102 1.01 -12.40 -18.93
N ARG A 103 -0.19 -12.99 -19.13
CA ARG A 103 -1.29 -12.34 -19.88
C ARG A 103 -2.37 -11.71 -19.00
N GLN A 104 -2.25 -11.83 -17.67
CA GLN A 104 -3.25 -11.31 -16.73
C GLN A 104 -3.29 -9.78 -16.80
N GLN A 105 -4.51 -9.26 -16.83
CA GLN A 105 -4.76 -7.82 -16.85
C GLN A 105 -5.24 -7.35 -15.47
N SER A 106 -4.68 -6.25 -15.00
CA SER A 106 -5.09 -5.62 -13.74
C SER A 106 -5.73 -4.25 -13.96
N ALA A 107 -6.71 -3.92 -13.14
CA ALA A 107 -7.35 -2.61 -13.09
C ALA A 107 -7.10 -1.93 -11.75
N LEU A 108 -6.85 -0.63 -11.83
CA LEU A 108 -6.69 0.26 -10.68
C LEU A 108 -7.97 1.08 -10.47
N ILE A 109 -8.62 0.93 -9.30
CA ILE A 109 -9.92 1.51 -8.97
C ILE A 109 -9.83 2.35 -7.68
N PHE A 110 -9.90 3.68 -7.81
CA PHE A 110 -9.87 4.58 -6.66
C PHE A 110 -10.65 5.88 -6.91
N GLY A 111 -11.04 6.54 -5.82
CA GLY A 111 -11.83 7.77 -5.86
C GLY A 111 -11.02 9.04 -6.15
N GLY A 112 -11.72 10.17 -6.34
CA GLY A 112 -11.12 11.50 -6.52
C GLY A 112 -10.55 11.77 -7.91
N VAL A 113 -10.87 10.89 -8.87
CA VAL A 113 -10.63 11.05 -10.31
C VAL A 113 -11.90 10.69 -11.06
N SER A 114 -11.95 11.04 -12.36
CA SER A 114 -13.09 10.66 -13.21
C SER A 114 -13.30 9.14 -13.21
N PRO A 115 -14.53 8.64 -13.04
CA PRO A 115 -14.82 7.21 -13.12
C PRO A 115 -14.76 6.66 -14.56
N ARG A 116 -14.90 7.48 -15.59
CA ARG A 116 -15.00 7.03 -16.99
C ARG A 116 -13.86 6.14 -17.45
N PRO A 117 -12.56 6.50 -17.26
CA PRO A 117 -11.46 5.61 -17.67
C PRO A 117 -11.49 4.26 -16.95
N GLN A 118 -11.94 4.24 -15.67
CA GLN A 118 -12.07 3.01 -14.89
C GLN A 118 -13.21 2.14 -15.45
N ILE A 119 -14.35 2.75 -15.81
CA ILE A 119 -15.48 2.05 -16.43
C ILE A 119 -15.06 1.43 -17.77
N ASP A 120 -14.33 2.17 -18.60
CA ASP A 120 -13.87 1.68 -19.90
C ASP A 120 -12.88 0.52 -19.76
N LEU A 121 -12.03 0.56 -18.72
CA LEU A 121 -11.12 -0.53 -18.40
C LEU A 121 -11.89 -1.78 -17.92
N LEU A 122 -12.84 -1.62 -17.01
CA LEU A 122 -13.68 -2.69 -16.51
C LEU A 122 -14.53 -3.34 -17.63
N ARG A 123 -15.01 -2.56 -18.60
CA ARG A 123 -15.74 -3.07 -19.76
C ARG A 123 -14.90 -3.95 -20.68
N ARG A 124 -13.60 -3.71 -20.78
CA ARG A 124 -12.68 -4.57 -21.56
C ARG A 124 -12.46 -5.92 -20.87
N GLY A 125 -12.69 -5.97 -19.57
CA GLY A 125 -12.44 -7.13 -18.73
C GLY A 125 -11.03 -7.15 -18.17
N VAL A 126 -10.93 -7.55 -16.89
CA VAL A 126 -9.66 -7.65 -16.16
C VAL A 126 -9.71 -8.88 -15.25
N ASP A 127 -8.54 -9.44 -14.97
CA ASP A 127 -8.41 -10.58 -14.07
C ASP A 127 -8.31 -10.15 -12.61
N ILE A 128 -7.63 -9.02 -12.37
CA ILE A 128 -7.29 -8.52 -11.04
C ILE A 128 -7.82 -7.08 -10.91
N VAL A 129 -8.46 -6.79 -9.80
CA VAL A 129 -8.83 -5.41 -9.42
C VAL A 129 -8.09 -5.05 -8.16
N VAL A 130 -7.32 -3.96 -8.20
CA VAL A 130 -6.73 -3.31 -7.03
C VAL A 130 -7.53 -2.05 -6.73
N ALA A 131 -8.12 -1.97 -5.54
CA ALA A 131 -9.12 -0.95 -5.27
C ALA A 131 -9.07 -0.36 -3.86
N THR A 132 -9.47 0.91 -3.74
CA THR A 132 -9.93 1.47 -2.47
C THR A 132 -11.43 1.17 -2.26
N PRO A 133 -11.88 0.85 -1.02
CA PRO A 133 -13.22 0.32 -0.79
C PRO A 133 -14.37 1.19 -1.34
N GLY A 134 -14.31 2.51 -1.12
CA GLY A 134 -15.41 3.42 -1.51
C GLY A 134 -15.68 3.42 -3.01
N ARG A 135 -14.66 3.63 -3.86
CA ARG A 135 -14.84 3.67 -5.33
C ARG A 135 -15.22 2.30 -5.90
N LEU A 136 -14.75 1.23 -5.30
CA LEU A 136 -15.18 -0.11 -5.69
C LEU A 136 -16.69 -0.29 -5.47
N LEU A 137 -17.20 0.16 -4.32
CA LEU A 137 -18.64 0.14 -4.01
C LEU A 137 -19.45 1.00 -4.98
N ASP A 138 -18.94 2.19 -5.37
CA ASP A 138 -19.60 3.02 -6.38
C ASP A 138 -19.79 2.22 -7.68
N HIS A 139 -18.71 1.63 -8.21
CA HIS A 139 -18.78 0.82 -9.43
C HIS A 139 -19.66 -0.42 -9.29
N ALA A 140 -19.66 -1.08 -8.13
CA ALA A 140 -20.49 -2.25 -7.88
C ALA A 140 -21.99 -1.87 -7.83
N ASN A 141 -22.34 -0.77 -7.14
CA ASN A 141 -23.70 -0.25 -7.07
C ASN A 141 -24.23 0.20 -8.44
N GLU A 142 -23.37 0.79 -9.27
CA GLU A 142 -23.67 1.20 -10.65
C GLU A 142 -23.62 0.03 -11.66
N ARG A 143 -23.33 -1.20 -11.21
CA ARG A 143 -23.19 -2.40 -12.04
C ARG A 143 -22.10 -2.30 -13.12
N ASN A 144 -21.09 -1.48 -12.88
CA ASN A 144 -19.90 -1.38 -13.74
C ASN A 144 -18.94 -2.56 -13.55
N ILE A 145 -19.04 -3.27 -12.43
CA ILE A 145 -18.22 -4.45 -12.09
C ILE A 145 -19.11 -5.53 -11.47
N ASP A 146 -18.81 -6.78 -11.80
CA ASP A 146 -19.40 -7.97 -11.18
C ASP A 146 -18.36 -8.69 -10.34
N LEU A 147 -18.57 -8.76 -9.03
CA LEU A 147 -17.64 -9.37 -8.07
C LEU A 147 -17.92 -10.85 -7.79
N ARG A 148 -18.95 -11.44 -8.39
CA ARG A 148 -19.38 -12.84 -8.13
C ARG A 148 -18.40 -13.88 -8.65
N SER A 149 -17.43 -13.50 -9.47
CA SER A 149 -16.37 -14.40 -9.98
C SER A 149 -15.07 -14.31 -9.19
N VAL A 150 -15.00 -13.51 -8.15
CA VAL A 150 -13.79 -13.33 -7.33
C VAL A 150 -13.51 -14.62 -6.54
N ARG A 151 -12.35 -15.24 -6.82
CA ARG A 151 -11.84 -16.44 -6.15
C ARG A 151 -10.77 -16.13 -5.12
N TYR A 152 -10.10 -14.98 -5.27
CA TYR A 152 -8.99 -14.54 -4.42
C TYR A 152 -9.25 -13.15 -3.89
N LEU A 153 -9.26 -13.00 -2.57
CA LEU A 153 -9.40 -11.72 -1.89
C LEU A 153 -8.16 -11.42 -1.07
N ILE A 154 -7.59 -10.26 -1.28
CA ILE A 154 -6.48 -9.75 -0.50
C ILE A 154 -6.94 -8.45 0.19
N LEU A 155 -6.71 -8.36 1.50
CA LEU A 155 -6.82 -7.13 2.28
C LEU A 155 -5.40 -6.74 2.69
N ASP A 156 -4.86 -5.69 2.11
CA ASP A 156 -3.53 -5.20 2.48
C ASP A 156 -3.63 -3.90 3.30
N GLU A 157 -2.79 -3.78 4.33
CA GLU A 157 -2.87 -2.75 5.37
C GLU A 157 -4.28 -2.68 6.00
N ALA A 158 -4.78 -3.84 6.46
CA ALA A 158 -6.14 -3.95 6.99
C ALA A 158 -6.36 -3.08 8.23
N ASP A 159 -5.39 -3.02 9.16
CA ASP A 159 -5.41 -2.12 10.33
C ASP A 159 -5.68 -0.68 9.90
N ARG A 160 -5.02 -0.24 8.87
CA ARG A 160 -5.16 1.09 8.35
C ARG A 160 -6.50 1.35 7.69
N MET A 161 -7.06 0.37 7.00
CA MET A 161 -8.43 0.49 6.50
C MET A 161 -9.43 0.67 7.64
N LEU A 162 -9.21 0.00 8.79
CA LEU A 162 -10.04 0.16 9.98
C LEU A 162 -9.88 1.54 10.61
N ASP A 163 -8.65 2.04 10.79
CA ASP A 163 -8.35 3.38 11.31
C ASP A 163 -8.98 4.49 10.47
N MET A 164 -9.07 4.29 9.16
CA MET A 164 -9.74 5.21 8.23
C MET A 164 -11.26 5.07 8.20
N GLY A 165 -11.83 4.16 8.99
CA GLY A 165 -13.27 3.95 9.11
C GLY A 165 -13.91 3.11 8.00
N PHE A 166 -13.11 2.43 7.18
CA PHE A 166 -13.61 1.63 6.05
C PHE A 166 -14.25 0.30 6.46
N ILE A 167 -14.36 -0.03 7.75
CA ILE A 167 -14.92 -1.32 8.20
C ILE A 167 -16.32 -1.60 7.60
N ARG A 168 -17.18 -0.56 7.52
CA ARG A 168 -18.52 -0.70 6.93
C ARG A 168 -18.46 -0.98 5.44
N ASP A 169 -17.57 -0.32 4.73
CA ASP A 169 -17.39 -0.49 3.29
C ASP A 169 -16.79 -1.85 2.98
N ILE A 170 -15.80 -2.29 3.76
CA ILE A 170 -15.24 -3.65 3.64
C ILE A 170 -16.34 -4.69 3.81
N ARG A 171 -17.15 -4.61 4.86
CA ARG A 171 -18.26 -5.55 5.07
C ARG A 171 -19.26 -5.57 3.92
N ARG A 172 -19.56 -4.41 3.32
CA ARG A 172 -20.44 -4.33 2.13
C ARG A 172 -19.81 -5.00 0.92
N VAL A 173 -18.51 -4.80 0.68
CA VAL A 173 -17.77 -5.49 -0.38
C VAL A 173 -17.79 -6.99 -0.13
N LEU A 174 -17.47 -7.45 1.08
CA LEU A 174 -17.44 -8.89 1.43
C LEU A 174 -18.79 -9.57 1.19
N ALA A 175 -19.91 -8.88 1.43
CA ALA A 175 -21.26 -9.39 1.18
C ALA A 175 -21.57 -9.59 -0.31
N MET A 176 -20.83 -8.95 -1.23
CA MET A 176 -20.98 -9.09 -2.68
C MET A 176 -20.12 -10.22 -3.26
N LEU A 177 -19.17 -10.74 -2.48
CA LEU A 177 -18.23 -11.76 -2.93
C LEU A 177 -18.78 -13.18 -2.72
N PRO A 178 -18.37 -14.16 -3.57
CA PRO A 178 -18.74 -15.55 -3.36
C PRO A 178 -18.21 -16.07 -2.02
N PRO A 179 -18.95 -16.98 -1.34
CA PRO A 179 -18.49 -17.57 -0.09
C PRO A 179 -17.26 -18.46 -0.26
N ASN A 180 -17.14 -19.11 -1.42
CA ASN A 180 -16.02 -19.99 -1.76
C ASN A 180 -14.93 -19.18 -2.45
N ARG A 181 -13.97 -18.69 -1.64
CA ARG A 181 -12.80 -17.95 -2.09
C ARG A 181 -11.65 -18.17 -1.11
N GLN A 182 -10.44 -18.00 -1.58
CA GLN A 182 -9.24 -17.91 -0.73
C GLN A 182 -9.05 -16.47 -0.29
N ASN A 183 -8.73 -16.26 1.00
CA ASN A 183 -8.57 -14.94 1.58
C ASN A 183 -7.16 -14.77 2.15
N MET A 184 -6.58 -13.60 1.95
CA MET A 184 -5.29 -13.20 2.50
C MET A 184 -5.47 -11.84 3.19
N LEU A 185 -5.09 -11.76 4.46
CA LEU A 185 -5.14 -10.53 5.25
C LEU A 185 -3.74 -10.17 5.72
N PHE A 186 -3.30 -8.98 5.33
CA PHE A 186 -2.04 -8.39 5.72
C PHE A 186 -2.30 -7.17 6.59
N SER A 187 -1.59 -7.07 7.71
CA SER A 187 -1.71 -5.98 8.68
C SER A 187 -0.36 -5.73 9.33
N ALA A 188 -0.07 -4.53 9.77
CA ALA A 188 1.11 -4.26 10.58
C ALA A 188 0.86 -4.60 12.06
N THR A 189 -0.41 -4.59 12.50
CA THR A 189 -0.82 -4.83 13.89
C THR A 189 -1.89 -5.90 13.98
N PHE A 190 -1.98 -6.57 15.13
CA PHE A 190 -3.04 -7.53 15.47
C PHE A 190 -3.93 -7.00 16.61
N SER A 191 -4.53 -5.83 16.42
CA SER A 191 -5.53 -5.30 17.31
C SER A 191 -6.76 -6.22 17.41
N ASP A 192 -7.59 -6.02 18.44
CA ASP A 192 -8.83 -6.81 18.60
C ASP A 192 -9.78 -6.63 17.41
N ASP A 193 -9.81 -5.45 16.81
CA ASP A 193 -10.60 -5.17 15.61
C ASP A 193 -10.09 -5.97 14.41
N ILE A 194 -8.76 -6.06 14.22
CA ILE A 194 -8.16 -6.91 13.19
C ILE A 194 -8.43 -8.38 13.44
N ARG A 195 -8.32 -8.84 14.69
CA ARG A 195 -8.68 -10.21 15.06
C ARG A 195 -10.14 -10.50 14.78
N GLY A 196 -11.03 -9.56 15.11
CA GLY A 196 -12.46 -9.66 14.82
C GLY A 196 -12.75 -9.76 13.30
N LEU A 197 -12.08 -8.94 12.48
CA LEU A 197 -12.19 -9.01 11.04
C LEU A 197 -11.65 -10.34 10.49
N ALA A 198 -10.47 -10.76 10.94
CA ALA A 198 -9.83 -12.01 10.52
C ALA A 198 -10.69 -13.24 10.85
N ASN A 199 -11.23 -13.32 12.07
CA ASN A 199 -12.10 -14.44 12.50
C ASN A 199 -13.38 -14.54 11.65
N GLY A 200 -13.92 -13.40 11.20
CA GLY A 200 -15.11 -13.41 10.34
C GLY A 200 -14.81 -13.65 8.86
N LEU A 201 -13.55 -13.53 8.44
CA LEU A 201 -13.16 -13.61 7.04
C LEU A 201 -12.39 -14.88 6.70
N LEU A 202 -11.43 -15.29 7.53
CA LEU A 202 -10.45 -16.33 7.23
C LEU A 202 -10.90 -17.70 7.73
N ARG A 203 -10.53 -18.73 6.96
CA ARG A 203 -10.86 -20.14 7.26
C ARG A 203 -9.57 -20.90 7.54
N ASN A 204 -9.34 -21.31 8.79
CA ASN A 204 -8.15 -22.02 9.22
C ASN A 204 -6.85 -21.43 8.63
N PRO A 205 -6.58 -20.12 8.83
CA PRO A 205 -5.48 -19.45 8.15
C PRO A 205 -4.13 -19.94 8.67
N LEU A 206 -3.12 -19.91 7.80
CA LEU A 206 -1.75 -19.86 8.27
C LEU A 206 -1.48 -18.47 8.85
N THR A 207 -1.13 -18.40 10.11
CA THR A 207 -0.69 -17.13 10.72
C THR A 207 0.83 -17.00 10.55
N ILE A 208 1.25 -15.92 9.94
CA ILE A 208 2.65 -15.53 9.82
C ILE A 208 2.84 -14.23 10.60
N GLU A 209 3.55 -14.32 11.69
CA GLU A 209 4.09 -13.16 12.37
C GLU A 209 5.57 -13.09 11.94
N VAL A 210 5.87 -12.13 11.09
CA VAL A 210 7.24 -11.69 10.94
C VAL A 210 7.43 -10.80 12.16
N ALA A 211 8.17 -11.30 13.16
CA ALA A 211 8.54 -10.50 14.31
C ALA A 211 8.89 -9.09 13.81
N PRO A 212 8.32 -8.01 14.40
CA PRO A 212 8.83 -6.71 14.08
C PRO A 212 10.35 -6.89 14.16
N ARG A 213 11.10 -6.56 13.11
CA ARG A 213 12.53 -6.45 13.23
C ARG A 213 12.70 -5.66 14.50
N ASN A 214 13.14 -6.33 15.58
CA ASN A 214 13.18 -5.78 16.89
C ASN A 214 13.80 -4.42 16.74
N ALA A 215 12.97 -3.45 16.96
CA ALA A 215 13.23 -2.07 16.79
C ALA A 215 13.56 -1.61 15.37
N PRO A 216 12.56 -1.00 14.67
CA PRO A 216 12.87 0.16 13.84
C PRO A 216 13.71 1.18 14.62
N THR A 217 13.60 1.18 15.93
CA THR A 217 14.38 1.97 16.88
C THR A 217 15.88 1.69 16.89
N GLU A 218 16.37 0.49 16.60
CA GLU A 218 17.82 0.22 16.57
C GLU A 218 18.49 0.66 15.27
N LEU A 219 17.74 0.78 14.18
CA LEU A 219 18.26 1.25 12.87
C LEU A 219 18.03 2.73 12.62
N VAL A 220 17.23 3.41 13.46
CA VAL A 220 16.90 4.81 13.34
C VAL A 220 17.56 5.61 14.46
N ASP A 221 18.40 6.57 14.10
CA ASP A 221 18.96 7.54 15.05
C ASP A 221 17.90 8.58 15.42
N HIS A 222 17.40 8.52 16.64
CA HIS A 222 16.38 9.45 17.14
C HIS A 222 17.02 10.68 17.75
N ARG A 223 16.61 11.87 17.27
CA ARG A 223 17.04 13.16 17.81
C ARG A 223 15.84 14.01 18.22
N VAL A 224 15.88 14.56 19.41
CA VAL A 224 14.82 15.43 19.93
C VAL A 224 15.39 16.84 20.13
N HIS A 225 14.71 17.81 19.52
CA HIS A 225 15.04 19.23 19.68
C HIS A 225 13.95 19.91 20.53
N LEU A 226 14.31 20.40 21.71
CA LEU A 226 13.43 21.18 22.57
C LEU A 226 13.41 22.62 22.08
N VAL A 227 12.30 23.03 21.46
CA VAL A 227 12.17 24.35 20.85
C VAL A 227 10.81 24.95 21.18
N SER A 228 10.75 26.29 21.27
CA SER A 228 9.48 26.99 21.38
C SER A 228 8.68 26.89 20.07
N GLN A 229 7.35 27.01 20.15
CA GLN A 229 6.50 26.91 18.97
C GLN A 229 6.86 27.95 17.89
N GLY A 230 7.28 29.14 18.28
CA GLY A 230 7.68 30.22 17.36
C GLY A 230 8.98 29.92 16.60
N GLU A 231 9.88 29.17 17.22
CA GLU A 231 11.21 28.85 16.66
C GLU A 231 11.25 27.59 15.83
N LYS A 232 10.23 26.71 15.93
CA LYS A 232 10.19 25.42 15.21
C LYS A 232 10.57 25.52 13.74
N ARG A 233 10.02 26.50 13.01
CA ARG A 233 10.30 26.67 11.59
C ARG A 233 11.76 27.04 11.33
N ALA A 234 12.28 28.01 12.09
CA ALA A 234 13.66 28.46 11.93
C ALA A 234 14.67 27.36 12.22
N VAL A 235 14.43 26.58 13.28
CA VAL A 235 15.25 25.40 13.61
C VAL A 235 15.16 24.35 12.52
N LEU A 236 13.95 24.00 12.03
CA LEU A 236 13.80 23.05 10.93
C LEU A 236 14.53 23.54 9.66
N SER A 237 14.32 24.78 9.25
CA SER A 237 15.00 25.36 8.07
C SER A 237 16.53 25.31 8.23
N HIS A 238 17.04 25.61 9.41
CA HIS A 238 18.47 25.52 9.72
C HIS A 238 18.99 24.08 9.62
N LEU A 239 18.30 23.11 10.24
CA LEU A 239 18.69 21.69 10.19
C LEU A 239 18.72 21.14 8.76
N LEU A 240 17.70 21.49 7.95
CA LEU A 240 17.61 21.05 6.56
C LEU A 240 18.70 21.65 5.67
N LYS A 241 19.18 22.88 5.97
CA LYS A 241 20.26 23.55 5.22
C LYS A 241 21.65 23.15 5.66
N SER A 242 21.81 22.88 6.95
CA SER A 242 23.13 22.57 7.55
C SER A 242 23.44 21.07 7.53
N GLY A 243 22.41 20.25 7.36
CA GLY A 243 22.53 18.80 7.27
C GLY A 243 22.97 18.32 5.88
N PRO A 244 23.14 17.00 5.70
CA PRO A 244 23.33 16.42 4.38
C PRO A 244 22.16 16.82 3.47
N ASN A 245 22.43 17.05 2.18
CA ASN A 245 21.39 17.34 1.18
C ASN A 245 20.56 16.07 0.92
N ALA A 246 19.79 15.65 1.92
CA ALA A 246 19.04 14.41 1.94
C ALA A 246 17.55 14.67 1.75
N GLN A 247 16.87 13.75 1.11
CA GLN A 247 15.41 13.77 1.05
C GLN A 247 14.82 13.68 2.45
N THR A 248 13.88 14.55 2.75
CA THR A 248 13.26 14.62 4.08
C THR A 248 11.75 14.61 3.98
N LEU A 249 11.11 13.69 4.70
CA LEU A 249 9.67 13.69 4.91
C LEU A 249 9.34 14.39 6.23
N VAL A 250 8.53 15.45 6.16
CA VAL A 250 8.17 16.26 7.33
C VAL A 250 6.70 16.08 7.66
N PHE A 251 6.39 15.64 8.87
CA PHE A 251 5.03 15.42 9.32
C PHE A 251 4.43 16.62 10.04
N THR A 252 3.24 17.05 9.61
CA THR A 252 2.38 18.04 10.27
C THR A 252 1.00 17.45 10.55
N ARG A 253 0.31 17.96 11.57
CA ARG A 253 -1.02 17.47 11.95
C ARG A 253 -2.14 17.93 11.03
N THR A 254 -1.99 19.09 10.39
CA THR A 254 -3.07 19.72 9.62
C THR A 254 -2.69 19.99 8.17
N LYS A 255 -3.69 19.95 7.28
CA LYS A 255 -3.53 20.25 5.85
C LYS A 255 -3.07 21.71 5.63
N HIS A 256 -3.57 22.64 6.43
CA HIS A 256 -3.15 24.04 6.40
C HIS A 256 -1.72 24.22 6.91
N GLY A 257 -1.35 23.48 7.97
CA GLY A 257 0.02 23.43 8.47
C GLY A 257 1.00 22.94 7.43
N ALA A 258 0.63 21.87 6.70
CA ALA A 258 1.45 21.32 5.62
C ALA A 258 1.70 22.34 4.49
N ASN A 259 0.66 22.99 3.98
CA ASN A 259 0.82 24.03 2.96
C ASN A 259 1.69 25.18 3.45
N ARG A 260 1.34 25.74 4.61
CA ARG A 260 2.04 26.89 5.18
C ARG A 260 3.53 26.60 5.42
N LEU A 261 3.84 25.43 5.97
CA LEU A 261 5.23 25.03 6.22
C LEU A 261 6.00 24.85 4.91
N ALA A 262 5.41 24.16 3.92
CA ALA A 262 6.05 23.99 2.62
C ALA A 262 6.33 25.34 1.93
N GLU A 263 5.37 26.26 1.93
CA GLU A 263 5.54 27.62 1.38
C GLU A 263 6.66 28.37 2.10
N GLN A 264 6.68 28.32 3.43
CA GLN A 264 7.71 29.00 4.24
C GLN A 264 9.11 28.43 3.99
N LEU A 265 9.25 27.10 3.92
CA LEU A 265 10.54 26.46 3.62
C LEU A 265 10.98 26.75 2.18
N THR A 266 10.04 26.84 1.22
CA THR A 266 10.36 27.26 -0.14
C THR A 266 10.87 28.71 -0.18
N HIS A 267 10.24 29.62 0.58
CA HIS A 267 10.74 30.99 0.71
C HIS A 267 12.13 31.04 1.36
N ASP A 268 12.42 30.10 2.26
CA ASP A 268 13.74 29.94 2.85
C ASP A 268 14.78 29.35 1.87
N GLY A 269 14.40 29.02 0.62
CA GLY A 269 15.28 28.54 -0.44
C GLY A 269 15.40 27.02 -0.54
N LEU A 270 14.52 26.25 0.12
CA LEU A 270 14.46 24.79 0.01
C LEU A 270 13.45 24.36 -1.05
N GLN A 271 13.73 23.27 -1.76
CA GLN A 271 12.78 22.67 -2.73
C GLN A 271 11.75 21.83 -1.98
N CYS A 272 10.56 22.39 -1.77
CA CYS A 272 9.52 21.78 -0.95
C CYS A 272 8.22 21.53 -1.72
N ALA A 273 7.53 20.46 -1.39
CA ALA A 273 6.14 20.24 -1.81
C ALA A 273 5.28 19.80 -0.61
N ALA A 274 3.97 20.09 -0.68
CA ALA A 274 3.01 19.62 0.33
C ALA A 274 2.11 18.53 -0.24
N ILE A 275 1.91 17.45 0.53
CA ILE A 275 0.98 16.37 0.21
C ILE A 275 -0.05 16.18 1.32
N HIS A 276 -1.34 16.35 1.01
CA HIS A 276 -2.44 16.19 1.95
C HIS A 276 -3.78 16.00 1.23
N GLY A 277 -4.83 15.60 1.97
CA GLY A 277 -6.12 15.22 1.41
C GLY A 277 -6.88 16.29 0.62
N ASN A 278 -6.54 17.59 0.77
CA ASN A 278 -7.16 18.67 -0.02
C ASN A 278 -6.45 18.96 -1.35
N LYS A 279 -5.29 18.35 -1.62
CA LYS A 279 -4.66 18.43 -2.95
C LYS A 279 -5.39 17.52 -3.93
N SER A 280 -5.48 17.95 -5.19
CA SER A 280 -5.98 17.07 -6.26
C SER A 280 -5.10 15.83 -6.39
N GLN A 281 -5.65 14.74 -6.93
CA GLN A 281 -4.87 13.51 -7.08
C GLN A 281 -3.65 13.72 -8.00
N SER A 282 -3.82 14.47 -9.08
CA SER A 282 -2.70 14.80 -9.97
C SER A 282 -1.59 15.59 -9.27
N ALA A 283 -1.96 16.55 -8.39
CA ALA A 283 -0.98 17.30 -7.62
C ALA A 283 -0.25 16.41 -6.59
N ARG A 284 -0.94 15.44 -5.99
CA ARG A 284 -0.33 14.49 -5.05
C ARG A 284 0.63 13.53 -5.76
N THR A 285 0.20 12.97 -6.88
CA THR A 285 1.04 12.09 -7.70
C THR A 285 2.29 12.81 -8.14
N ARG A 286 2.16 14.03 -8.69
CA ARG A 286 3.28 14.85 -9.11
C ARG A 286 4.24 15.17 -7.97
N ALA A 287 3.73 15.58 -6.80
CA ALA A 287 4.57 15.90 -5.64
C ALA A 287 5.39 14.68 -5.19
N LEU A 288 4.80 13.48 -5.23
CA LEU A 288 5.49 12.25 -4.88
C LEU A 288 6.53 11.84 -5.94
N GLU A 289 6.19 11.97 -7.24
CA GLU A 289 7.13 11.71 -8.33
C GLU A 289 8.31 12.67 -8.28
N ASP A 290 8.05 13.98 -8.16
CA ASP A 290 9.09 15.00 -8.06
C ASP A 290 9.97 14.78 -6.80
N PHE A 291 9.42 14.23 -5.72
CA PHE A 291 10.17 13.84 -4.53
C PHE A 291 11.04 12.61 -4.82
N LYS A 292 10.50 11.54 -5.40
CA LYS A 292 11.24 10.33 -5.76
C LYS A 292 12.36 10.60 -6.77
N GLU A 293 12.18 11.57 -7.66
CA GLU A 293 13.17 11.98 -8.67
C GLU A 293 14.16 13.05 -8.15
N TYR A 294 14.18 13.34 -6.85
CA TYR A 294 15.06 14.33 -6.23
C TYR A 294 14.87 15.78 -6.73
N LYS A 295 13.76 16.08 -7.43
CA LYS A 295 13.36 17.43 -7.82
C LYS A 295 12.81 18.24 -6.62
N VAL A 296 12.24 17.55 -5.66
CA VAL A 296 11.79 18.05 -4.37
C VAL A 296 12.63 17.42 -3.28
N GLN A 297 13.25 18.24 -2.43
CA GLN A 297 14.07 17.80 -1.32
C GLN A 297 13.23 17.48 -0.08
N VAL A 298 12.21 18.29 0.17
CA VAL A 298 11.39 18.23 1.40
C VAL A 298 9.93 18.00 1.04
N LEU A 299 9.38 16.87 1.44
CA LEU A 299 7.96 16.58 1.29
C LEU A 299 7.25 16.80 2.63
N VAL A 300 6.38 17.80 2.71
CA VAL A 300 5.60 18.09 3.92
C VAL A 300 4.25 17.41 3.83
N ALA A 301 3.97 16.52 4.76
CA ALA A 301 2.82 15.63 4.70
C ALA A 301 1.96 15.64 5.96
N THR A 302 0.67 15.30 5.81
CA THR A 302 -0.17 14.88 6.93
C THR A 302 -0.18 13.36 7.03
N ASP A 303 -0.42 12.79 8.22
CA ASP A 303 -0.45 11.33 8.44
C ASP A 303 -1.25 10.60 7.38
N ILE A 304 -2.50 11.02 7.15
CA ILE A 304 -3.39 10.37 6.17
C ILE A 304 -2.79 10.36 4.77
N ALA A 305 -2.04 11.38 4.39
CA ALA A 305 -1.49 11.49 3.04
C ALA A 305 -0.12 10.83 2.89
N ALA A 306 0.67 10.79 3.94
CA ALA A 306 1.97 10.13 3.95
C ALA A 306 1.85 8.61 4.10
N ARG A 307 0.78 8.18 4.72
CA ARG A 307 0.49 6.78 4.89
C ARG A 307 0.31 6.09 3.53
N GLY A 308 1.06 5.00 3.26
CA GLY A 308 1.12 4.27 1.99
C GLY A 308 2.02 4.92 0.94
N LEU A 309 2.81 5.91 1.32
CA LEU A 309 3.93 6.33 0.51
C LEU A 309 5.06 5.32 0.76
N ASP A 310 5.32 4.47 -0.22
CA ASP A 310 6.53 3.66 -0.24
C ASP A 310 7.65 4.53 -0.82
N ILE A 311 8.50 5.01 0.07
CA ILE A 311 9.70 5.77 -0.27
C ILE A 311 10.86 4.91 0.23
N THR A 312 11.47 4.19 -0.69
CA THR A 312 12.58 3.30 -0.40
C THR A 312 13.77 4.12 0.12
N GLU A 313 14.40 3.64 1.19
CA GLU A 313 15.63 4.23 1.76
C GLU A 313 15.52 5.72 2.08
N LEU A 314 14.38 6.17 2.63
CA LEU A 314 14.20 7.56 3.04
C LEU A 314 15.18 7.91 4.16
N PRO A 315 16.16 8.80 3.92
CA PRO A 315 17.25 8.98 4.88
C PRO A 315 16.84 9.79 6.11
N GLN A 316 15.78 10.60 6.02
CA GLN A 316 15.37 11.46 7.12
C GLN A 316 13.87 11.65 7.22
N VAL A 317 13.36 11.51 8.44
CA VAL A 317 11.97 11.84 8.81
C VAL A 317 11.97 12.87 9.93
N VAL A 318 11.13 13.90 9.80
CA VAL A 318 10.97 14.92 10.82
C VAL A 318 9.53 14.96 11.32
N ASN A 319 9.32 14.66 12.57
CA ASN A 319 8.06 14.91 13.26
C ASN A 319 8.00 16.39 13.70
N TYR A 320 7.66 17.31 12.78
CA TYR A 320 7.50 18.73 13.08
C TYR A 320 6.37 18.93 14.11
N GLU A 321 5.35 18.11 14.03
CA GLU A 321 4.32 17.95 15.05
C GLU A 321 4.17 16.47 15.38
N LEU A 322 4.31 16.12 16.66
CA LEU A 322 4.11 14.73 17.11
C LEU A 322 2.69 14.27 16.84
N PRO A 323 2.48 12.99 16.51
CA PRO A 323 1.15 12.43 16.35
C PRO A 323 0.40 12.40 17.68
N HIS A 324 -0.92 12.33 17.61
CA HIS A 324 -1.76 12.20 18.79
C HIS A 324 -1.72 10.78 19.39
N VAL A 325 -1.48 9.79 18.55
CA VAL A 325 -1.47 8.37 18.87
C VAL A 325 -0.04 7.86 18.79
N PRO A 326 0.50 7.22 19.85
CA PRO A 326 1.89 6.73 19.85
C PRO A 326 2.21 5.77 18.71
N GLU A 327 1.25 4.94 18.33
CA GLU A 327 1.37 3.96 17.24
C GLU A 327 1.65 4.66 15.90
N ASP A 328 1.07 5.83 15.66
CA ASP A 328 1.34 6.62 14.46
C ASP A 328 2.81 7.07 14.38
N TYR A 329 3.50 7.23 15.51
CA TYR A 329 4.93 7.55 15.52
C TYR A 329 5.75 6.42 14.87
N VAL A 330 5.44 5.17 15.22
CA VAL A 330 6.12 3.99 14.65
C VAL A 330 5.87 3.88 13.15
N HIS A 331 4.70 4.32 12.67
CA HIS A 331 4.37 4.32 11.25
C HIS A 331 5.01 5.47 10.46
N ARG A 332 5.58 6.47 11.14
CA ARG A 332 6.25 7.61 10.49
C ARG A 332 7.76 7.40 10.29
N ILE A 333 8.38 6.50 11.07
CA ILE A 333 9.83 6.27 11.10
C ILE A 333 10.24 5.01 10.35
#